data_16f7c458a67d427241034547640bc02e
#
_entry.id   16f7c458a67d427241034547640bc02e
#
_cell.length_a   1.000
_cell.length_b   1.000
_cell.length_c   1.000
_cell.angle_alpha   90.00
_cell.angle_beta   90.00
_cell.angle_gamma   90.00
#
_symmetry.space_group_name_H-M   'P 1'
#
loop_
_entity.id
_entity.type
_entity.pdbx_description
1 polymer ?
#
loop_
_entity_poly.entity_id
_entity_poly.type
_entity_poly.pdbx_seq_one_letter_code
_entity_poly.pdbx_strand_id
1 'polypeptide(L)'
;MTDSFKRYLFIYRYSSYTKYIFGYLQIQLRVILSVGIWTFSQTNLQAAQLNENTKSSPLNTTQYDLELSKPLPYGFLIAAPENFNPDLRVPPPLPKPPENSNPPKTSTEPAKPSAVLESINTDYRYDTDNFGQTNLFIEPTLQFRLRNGNKIFVKTGYDFFEQRGVESVSNFPLQVGWEGKIGQVTLKTAAGVDVFDRLPTAINLNAKVDVPILPARVSPSGQLRSLLVVSGNLEQGPYKSNARTLENQITSWRFGPDLYWQIDRNTSLFSSLRLGNYNDGNSEVQTFSRLERKLGQFSLAANLFTWSYDRDLERTSGYFSPPDFLVYNAEVAWEGDIAKFLRCRLAANLGRQRLKGEFDNANTYQTRCTVKLSPNIEADLGYSFSNVRNQDTGESAYGGNSLTGQLRVKF
;
A
#
# COMPACT_ATOMS: atom_id res chain seq x y z
N MET A 1 38.44 16.01 -23.28
CA MET A 1 38.69 15.40 -21.95
C MET A 1 37.43 15.29 -21.08
N THR A 2 36.23 15.43 -21.64
CA THR A 2 34.97 15.56 -20.88
C THR A 2 33.98 14.37 -20.99
N ASP A 3 34.13 13.50 -21.97
CA ASP A 3 33.16 12.38 -22.16
C ASP A 3 33.53 11.10 -21.42
N SER A 4 34.81 10.86 -21.15
CA SER A 4 35.25 9.69 -20.37
C SER A 4 34.84 9.77 -18.89
N PHE A 5 34.81 10.99 -18.32
CA PHE A 5 34.46 11.20 -16.91
C PHE A 5 32.97 10.95 -16.61
N LYS A 6 32.09 11.29 -17.55
CA LYS A 6 30.63 11.02 -17.41
C LYS A 6 30.31 9.53 -17.46
N ARG A 7 31.03 8.73 -18.26
CA ARG A 7 30.85 7.27 -18.30
C ARG A 7 31.29 6.57 -17.01
N TYR A 8 32.38 7.05 -16.40
CA TYR A 8 32.86 6.49 -15.12
C TYR A 8 31.91 6.81 -13.96
N LEU A 9 31.31 8.00 -13.92
CA LEU A 9 30.32 8.36 -12.89
C LEU A 9 29.03 7.52 -13.00
N PHE A 10 28.61 7.19 -14.23
CA PHE A 10 27.43 6.35 -14.45
C PHE A 10 27.66 4.91 -14.05
N ILE A 11 28.82 4.35 -14.31
CA ILE A 11 29.21 2.98 -13.92
C ILE A 11 29.40 2.86 -12.40
N TYR A 12 29.95 3.89 -11.74
CA TYR A 12 30.13 3.89 -10.29
C TYR A 12 28.81 3.98 -9.52
N ARG A 13 27.86 4.78 -10.01
CA ARG A 13 26.48 4.81 -9.46
C ARG A 13 25.75 3.48 -9.64
N TYR A 14 25.86 2.85 -10.80
CA TYR A 14 25.24 1.55 -11.06
C TYR A 14 25.80 0.43 -10.17
N SER A 15 27.09 0.46 -9.85
CA SER A 15 27.75 -0.48 -8.94
C SER A 15 27.28 -0.33 -7.48
N SER A 16 26.93 0.87 -7.03
CA SER A 16 26.37 1.07 -5.69
C SER A 16 24.95 0.50 -5.59
N TYR A 17 24.09 0.74 -6.56
CA TYR A 17 22.73 0.20 -6.57
C TYR A 17 22.71 -1.34 -6.61
N THR A 18 23.60 -1.98 -7.37
CA THR A 18 23.70 -3.45 -7.39
C THR A 18 24.10 -4.02 -6.04
N LYS A 19 24.97 -3.37 -5.29
CA LYS A 19 25.33 -3.79 -3.91
C LYS A 19 24.16 -3.67 -2.94
N TYR A 20 23.35 -2.61 -3.04
CA TYR A 20 22.17 -2.44 -2.20
C TYR A 20 21.07 -3.46 -2.55
N ILE A 21 20.83 -3.72 -3.84
CA ILE A 21 19.86 -4.73 -4.29
C ILE A 21 20.30 -6.14 -3.85
N PHE A 22 21.58 -6.46 -3.98
CA PHE A 22 22.12 -7.77 -3.56
C PHE A 22 22.09 -7.93 -2.04
N GLY A 23 22.47 -6.89 -1.29
CA GLY A 23 22.40 -6.86 0.18
C GLY A 23 20.96 -7.00 0.67
N TYR A 24 20.02 -6.31 0.03
CA TYR A 24 18.60 -6.38 0.32
C TYR A 24 18.04 -7.78 0.08
N LEU A 25 18.30 -8.40 -1.08
CA LEU A 25 17.92 -9.77 -1.38
C LEU A 25 18.48 -10.78 -0.37
N GLN A 26 19.71 -10.60 0.07
CA GLN A 26 20.32 -11.48 1.08
C GLN A 26 19.67 -11.30 2.47
N ILE A 27 19.34 -10.07 2.88
CA ILE A 27 18.65 -9.81 4.15
C ILE A 27 17.23 -10.41 4.10
N GLN A 28 16.49 -10.19 3.01
CA GLN A 28 15.16 -10.76 2.83
C GLN A 28 15.19 -12.30 2.82
N LEU A 29 16.16 -12.88 2.14
CA LEU A 29 16.32 -14.34 2.10
C LEU A 29 16.66 -14.92 3.49
N ARG A 30 17.49 -14.23 4.28
CA ARG A 30 17.82 -14.65 5.65
C ARG A 30 16.62 -14.51 6.60
N VAL A 31 15.83 -13.45 6.50
CA VAL A 31 14.59 -13.29 7.29
C VAL A 31 13.58 -14.36 6.90
N ILE A 32 13.38 -14.62 5.61
CA ILE A 32 12.47 -15.67 5.12
C ILE A 32 12.91 -17.06 5.59
N LEU A 33 14.21 -17.37 5.52
CA LEU A 33 14.75 -18.64 5.97
C LEU A 33 14.65 -18.83 7.49
N SER A 34 14.96 -17.80 8.30
CA SER A 34 14.88 -17.88 9.76
C SER A 34 13.45 -18.03 10.26
N VAL A 35 12.49 -17.33 9.65
CA VAL A 35 11.06 -17.45 9.98
C VAL A 35 10.49 -18.77 9.45
N GLY A 36 10.92 -19.23 8.25
CA GLY A 36 10.53 -20.53 7.70
C GLY A 36 10.97 -21.69 8.59
N ILE A 37 12.19 -21.67 9.13
CA ILE A 37 12.69 -22.70 10.05
C ILE A 37 11.92 -22.67 11.37
N TRP A 38 11.58 -21.48 11.89
CA TRP A 38 10.82 -21.36 13.15
C TRP A 38 9.36 -21.83 13.00
N THR A 39 8.71 -21.56 11.87
CA THR A 39 7.35 -22.07 11.60
C THR A 39 7.33 -23.58 11.34
N PHE A 40 8.35 -24.13 10.69
CA PHE A 40 8.46 -25.60 10.47
C PHE A 40 8.71 -26.37 11.76
N SER A 41 9.47 -25.83 12.71
CA SER A 41 9.67 -26.46 14.03
C SER A 41 8.41 -26.46 14.91
N GLN A 42 7.59 -25.40 14.82
CA GLN A 42 6.32 -25.31 15.57
C GLN A 42 5.24 -26.25 15.02
N THR A 43 5.15 -26.42 13.68
CA THR A 43 4.16 -27.33 13.07
C THR A 43 4.46 -28.80 13.38
N ASN A 44 5.72 -29.20 13.51
CA ASN A 44 6.09 -30.57 13.89
C ASN A 44 5.82 -30.87 15.39
N LEU A 45 5.90 -29.86 16.26
CA LEU A 45 5.53 -30.02 17.68
C LEU A 45 4.01 -30.15 17.89
N GLN A 46 3.19 -29.43 17.13
CA GLN A 46 1.73 -29.56 17.21
C GLN A 46 1.20 -30.86 16.59
N ALA A 47 1.83 -31.35 15.52
CA ALA A 47 1.47 -32.64 14.91
C ALA A 47 1.75 -33.84 15.83
N ALA A 48 2.77 -33.76 16.68
CA ALA A 48 3.10 -34.80 17.67
C ALA A 48 2.14 -34.83 18.87
N GLN A 49 1.51 -33.72 19.23
CA GLN A 49 0.56 -33.65 20.36
C GLN A 49 -0.91 -33.98 20.00
N LEU A 50 -1.27 -33.93 18.69
CA LEU A 50 -2.66 -34.17 18.26
C LEU A 50 -3.00 -35.63 17.96
N ASN A 51 -2.05 -36.56 18.08
CA ASN A 51 -2.27 -37.96 17.75
C ASN A 51 -2.72 -38.85 18.93
N GLU A 52 -2.95 -38.28 20.11
CA GLU A 52 -3.32 -39.10 21.30
C GLU A 52 -4.78 -38.99 21.77
N ASN A 53 -5.64 -38.14 21.18
CA ASN A 53 -7.03 -38.04 21.68
C ASN A 53 -8.05 -37.75 20.58
N THR A 54 -8.50 -38.78 19.84
CA THR A 54 -9.80 -38.72 19.16
C THR A 54 -10.52 -40.06 19.20
N LYS A 55 -11.40 -40.23 20.15
CA LYS A 55 -12.55 -41.13 20.07
C LYS A 55 -13.78 -40.32 19.65
N SER A 56 -14.45 -40.83 18.67
CA SER A 56 -15.59 -40.41 17.92
C SER A 56 -16.83 -39.94 18.68
N SER A 57 -17.53 -38.91 18.12
CA SER A 57 -18.99 -38.77 18.18
C SER A 57 -19.49 -38.01 16.95
N PRO A 58 -20.65 -38.37 16.36
CA PRO A 58 -21.13 -37.82 15.11
C PRO A 58 -21.88 -36.50 15.36
N LEU A 59 -21.62 -35.50 14.56
CA LEU A 59 -22.31 -34.21 14.60
C LEU A 59 -23.11 -33.95 13.32
N ASN A 60 -24.35 -33.62 13.53
CA ASN A 60 -25.40 -33.28 12.59
C ASN A 60 -24.98 -32.22 11.56
N THR A 61 -25.28 -32.52 10.32
CA THR A 61 -25.16 -31.62 9.17
C THR A 61 -26.30 -30.61 9.19
N THR A 62 -26.06 -29.40 9.61
CA THR A 62 -26.92 -28.24 9.32
C THR A 62 -26.36 -27.51 8.13
N GLN A 63 -27.13 -27.51 7.08
CA GLN A 63 -26.89 -26.84 5.80
C GLN A 63 -26.94 -25.33 6.04
N TYR A 64 -25.81 -24.64 5.91
CA TYR A 64 -25.76 -23.17 5.86
C TYR A 64 -25.50 -22.76 4.43
N ASP A 65 -26.46 -22.11 3.83
CA ASP A 65 -26.31 -21.36 2.58
C ASP A 65 -25.25 -20.29 2.77
N LEU A 66 -24.07 -20.49 2.18
CA LEU A 66 -22.96 -19.51 2.20
C LEU A 66 -23.12 -18.58 1.00
N GLU A 67 -23.65 -17.39 1.27
CA GLU A 67 -23.53 -16.26 0.35
C GLU A 67 -22.04 -16.00 0.02
N LEU A 68 -21.70 -16.26 -1.23
CA LEU A 68 -20.36 -16.06 -1.82
C LEU A 68 -20.13 -14.58 -2.13
N SER A 69 -19.95 -13.71 -1.11
CA SER A 69 -19.53 -12.33 -1.33
C SER A 69 -18.89 -11.67 -0.10
N LYS A 70 -17.81 -12.25 0.42
CA LYS A 70 -17.00 -11.49 1.38
C LYS A 70 -15.81 -10.88 0.64
N PRO A 71 -15.73 -9.53 0.52
CA PRO A 71 -14.50 -8.88 0.07
C PRO A 71 -13.38 -9.21 1.06
N LEU A 72 -12.22 -9.57 0.53
CA LEU A 72 -11.01 -9.75 1.33
C LEU A 72 -10.65 -8.44 2.04
N PRO A 73 -10.11 -8.50 3.26
CA PRO A 73 -9.81 -7.31 4.06
C PRO A 73 -8.81 -6.41 3.33
N TYR A 74 -9.18 -5.15 3.22
CA TYR A 74 -8.37 -4.11 2.61
C TYR A 74 -7.18 -3.72 3.48
N GLY A 75 -6.14 -3.38 2.81
CA GLY A 75 -4.93 -2.66 3.11
C GLY A 75 -4.64 -2.29 4.55
N PHE A 76 -3.44 -2.63 4.96
CA PHE A 76 -2.89 -2.35 6.28
C PHE A 76 -2.12 -1.03 6.22
N LEU A 77 -2.43 -0.12 7.13
CA LEU A 77 -1.61 1.06 7.35
C LEU A 77 -0.29 0.63 7.99
N ILE A 78 0.81 1.10 7.45
CA ILE A 78 2.16 0.79 7.85
C ILE A 78 2.54 1.73 9.00
N ALA A 79 3.26 1.23 9.98
CA ALA A 79 3.80 2.03 11.09
C ALA A 79 5.03 2.87 10.69
N ALA A 80 5.21 3.16 9.41
CA ALA A 80 6.15 4.17 8.96
C ALA A 80 5.50 5.54 9.07
N PRO A 81 6.26 6.62 9.16
CA PRO A 81 5.69 7.97 9.23
C PRO A 81 4.98 8.31 7.92
N GLU A 82 3.72 7.88 7.83
CA GLU A 82 2.84 8.13 6.67
C GLU A 82 2.70 9.62 6.37
N ASN A 83 2.84 10.44 7.39
CA ASN A 83 2.77 11.89 7.27
C ASN A 83 3.99 12.50 6.56
N PHE A 84 5.08 11.76 6.37
CA PHE A 84 6.24 12.22 5.62
C PHE A 84 6.23 11.80 4.16
N ASN A 85 5.46 10.77 3.81
CA ASN A 85 5.34 10.34 2.44
C ASN A 85 3.89 9.95 2.13
N PRO A 86 3.13 10.81 1.40
CA PRO A 86 1.77 10.52 1.00
C PRO A 86 1.65 9.29 0.09
N ASP A 87 2.78 8.84 -0.50
CA ASP A 87 2.83 7.67 -1.38
C ASP A 87 3.14 6.35 -0.67
N LEU A 88 3.33 6.34 0.66
CA LEU A 88 3.32 5.12 1.46
C LEU A 88 1.89 4.54 1.48
N ARG A 89 1.46 4.13 0.31
CA ARG A 89 0.14 3.51 0.13
C ARG A 89 0.16 2.10 0.65
N VAL A 90 -0.90 1.80 1.33
CA VAL A 90 -1.34 0.46 1.68
C VAL A 90 -1.15 -0.50 0.51
N PRO A 91 -0.67 -1.74 0.75
CA PRO A 91 -0.62 -2.77 -0.27
C PRO A 91 -1.95 -2.87 -1.03
N PRO A 92 -1.92 -3.02 -2.36
CA PRO A 92 -3.13 -3.13 -3.14
C PRO A 92 -4.00 -4.27 -2.62
N PRO A 93 -5.33 -4.14 -2.70
CA PRO A 93 -6.23 -5.21 -2.33
C PRO A 93 -5.92 -6.45 -3.16
N LEU A 94 -6.00 -7.62 -2.51
CA LEU A 94 -5.81 -8.91 -3.14
C LEU A 94 -6.64 -9.03 -4.42
N PRO A 95 -6.11 -9.62 -5.50
CA PRO A 95 -6.90 -9.95 -6.68
C PRO A 95 -8.09 -10.82 -6.26
N LYS A 96 -9.29 -10.41 -6.66
CA LYS A 96 -10.49 -11.24 -6.46
C LYS A 96 -10.30 -12.58 -7.17
N PRO A 97 -10.79 -13.70 -6.60
CA PRO A 97 -10.88 -14.95 -7.32
C PRO A 97 -11.62 -14.74 -8.65
N PRO A 98 -11.24 -15.46 -9.74
CA PRO A 98 -11.93 -15.32 -11.00
C PRO A 98 -13.42 -15.66 -10.83
N GLU A 99 -14.26 -14.69 -11.18
CA GLU A 99 -15.71 -14.89 -11.25
C GLU A 99 -16.00 -15.87 -12.39
N ASN A 100 -16.66 -16.98 -12.07
CA ASN A 100 -17.03 -17.98 -13.06
C ASN A 100 -17.88 -17.32 -14.16
N SER A 101 -17.29 -17.13 -15.33
CA SER A 101 -18.00 -16.66 -16.50
C SER A 101 -18.85 -17.81 -17.08
N ASN A 102 -20.15 -17.74 -16.88
CA ASN A 102 -21.08 -18.59 -17.63
C ASN A 102 -20.97 -18.29 -19.13
N PRO A 103 -21.05 -19.31 -20.01
CA PRO A 103 -20.97 -19.09 -21.44
C PRO A 103 -22.12 -18.21 -21.96
N PRO A 104 -21.88 -17.38 -22.97
CA PRO A 104 -22.85 -16.40 -23.44
C PRO A 104 -24.06 -17.10 -24.10
N LYS A 105 -25.25 -16.83 -23.57
CA LYS A 105 -26.51 -17.11 -24.27
C LYS A 105 -26.64 -16.15 -25.44
N THR A 106 -26.73 -16.67 -26.66
CA THR A 106 -26.99 -15.91 -27.88
C THR A 106 -28.42 -15.38 -27.84
N SER A 107 -28.62 -14.14 -27.43
CA SER A 107 -29.87 -13.40 -27.58
C SER A 107 -29.57 -12.15 -28.43
N THR A 108 -30.48 -11.87 -29.37
CA THR A 108 -30.49 -10.66 -30.22
C THR A 108 -30.91 -9.47 -29.34
N GLU A 109 -30.03 -9.04 -28.46
CA GLU A 109 -30.23 -7.86 -27.60
C GLU A 109 -29.82 -6.57 -28.32
N PRO A 110 -30.47 -5.43 -28.04
CA PRO A 110 -30.03 -4.12 -28.55
C PRO A 110 -28.56 -3.87 -28.19
N ALA A 111 -27.83 -3.26 -29.11
CA ALA A 111 -26.39 -3.09 -28.99
C ALA A 111 -25.99 -2.51 -27.63
N LYS A 112 -25.40 -3.34 -26.77
CA LYS A 112 -24.91 -2.93 -25.45
C LYS A 112 -23.99 -1.72 -25.57
N PRO A 113 -24.07 -0.72 -24.67
CA PRO A 113 -23.21 0.48 -24.72
C PRO A 113 -21.73 0.08 -24.72
N SER A 114 -20.90 0.86 -25.40
CA SER A 114 -19.48 0.57 -25.55
C SER A 114 -18.70 0.68 -24.25
N ALA A 115 -19.19 1.45 -23.27
CA ALA A 115 -18.66 1.59 -21.93
C ALA A 115 -19.81 1.72 -20.94
N VAL A 116 -19.69 1.11 -19.77
CA VAL A 116 -20.67 1.16 -18.67
C VAL A 116 -19.95 1.62 -17.41
N LEU A 117 -20.54 2.59 -16.69
CA LEU A 117 -20.03 2.98 -15.38
C LEU A 117 -20.13 1.78 -14.43
N GLU A 118 -19.01 1.35 -13.88
CA GLU A 118 -18.92 0.17 -13.00
C GLU A 118 -18.92 0.57 -11.53
N SER A 119 -18.15 1.62 -11.19
CA SER A 119 -18.04 2.10 -9.80
C SER A 119 -17.57 3.55 -9.73
N ILE A 120 -17.91 4.18 -8.61
CA ILE A 120 -17.30 5.42 -8.13
C ILE A 120 -16.67 5.11 -6.80
N ASN A 121 -15.36 5.39 -6.67
CA ASN A 121 -14.61 5.27 -5.43
C ASN A 121 -14.09 6.65 -5.06
N THR A 122 -14.43 7.16 -3.88
CA THR A 122 -13.91 8.43 -3.38
C THR A 122 -12.99 8.14 -2.21
N ASP A 123 -11.71 8.44 -2.35
CA ASP A 123 -10.72 8.36 -1.30
C ASP A 123 -10.67 9.70 -0.56
N TYR A 124 -10.61 9.65 0.76
CA TYR A 124 -10.45 10.77 1.65
C TYR A 124 -9.27 10.54 2.58
N ARG A 125 -8.40 11.54 2.76
CA ARG A 125 -7.33 11.51 3.75
C ARG A 125 -7.09 12.91 4.31
N TYR A 126 -6.98 13.00 5.62
CA TYR A 126 -6.63 14.21 6.35
C TYR A 126 -5.52 13.89 7.33
N ASP A 127 -4.34 14.45 7.10
CA ASP A 127 -3.15 14.24 7.91
C ASP A 127 -2.78 15.52 8.63
N THR A 128 -2.43 15.41 9.91
CA THR A 128 -1.90 16.52 10.71
C THR A 128 -0.72 16.05 11.56
N ASP A 129 0.21 16.95 11.84
CA ASP A 129 1.32 16.68 12.73
C ASP A 129 1.58 17.83 13.72
N ASN A 130 2.46 17.57 14.68
CA ASN A 130 2.86 18.57 15.70
C ASN A 130 3.84 19.63 15.18
N PHE A 131 4.30 19.54 13.91
CA PHE A 131 5.10 20.56 13.24
C PHE A 131 4.26 21.60 12.51
N GLY A 132 2.94 21.45 12.55
CA GLY A 132 1.98 22.34 11.90
C GLY A 132 1.84 22.08 10.41
N GLN A 133 2.05 20.83 10.00
CA GLN A 133 1.71 20.36 8.66
C GLN A 133 0.27 19.82 8.66
N THR A 134 -0.50 20.18 7.65
CA THR A 134 -1.83 19.67 7.38
C THR A 134 -1.94 19.33 5.89
N ASN A 135 -2.31 18.10 5.58
CA ASN A 135 -2.59 17.68 4.22
C ASN A 135 -4.01 17.09 4.15
N LEU A 136 -4.78 17.52 3.16
CA LEU A 136 -6.12 17.00 2.85
C LEU A 136 -6.14 16.49 1.42
N PHE A 137 -6.70 15.30 1.22
CA PHE A 137 -6.91 14.70 -0.10
C PHE A 137 -8.37 14.22 -0.20
N ILE A 138 -9.05 14.60 -1.27
CA ILE A 138 -10.40 14.15 -1.61
C ILE A 138 -10.37 13.75 -3.08
N GLU A 139 -10.27 12.46 -3.40
CA GLU A 139 -9.95 12.00 -4.74
C GLU A 139 -10.97 10.96 -5.26
N PRO A 140 -12.08 11.40 -5.90
CA PRO A 140 -13.01 10.51 -6.58
C PRO A 140 -12.38 9.90 -7.83
N THR A 141 -12.62 8.61 -8.04
CA THR A 141 -12.26 7.83 -9.22
C THR A 141 -13.52 7.19 -9.81
N LEU A 142 -13.84 7.54 -11.04
CA LEU A 142 -14.91 6.93 -11.83
C LEU A 142 -14.31 5.81 -12.66
N GLN A 143 -14.88 4.61 -12.59
CA GLN A 143 -14.40 3.46 -13.34
C GLN A 143 -15.48 2.98 -14.33
N PHE A 144 -15.09 2.85 -15.59
CA PHE A 144 -15.92 2.38 -16.68
C PHE A 144 -15.42 1.04 -17.18
N ARG A 145 -16.32 0.07 -17.34
CA ARG A 145 -16.03 -1.22 -17.97
C ARG A 145 -16.33 -1.14 -19.46
N LEU A 146 -15.34 -1.55 -20.26
CA LEU A 146 -15.48 -1.67 -21.72
C LEU A 146 -16.03 -3.04 -22.11
N ARG A 147 -16.55 -3.19 -23.35
CA ARG A 147 -17.08 -4.46 -23.87
C ARG A 147 -16.07 -5.60 -23.88
N ASN A 148 -14.79 -5.32 -24.08
CA ASN A 148 -13.70 -6.29 -24.07
C ASN A 148 -13.22 -6.69 -22.66
N GLY A 149 -13.92 -6.19 -21.60
CA GLY A 149 -13.54 -6.43 -20.20
C GLY A 149 -12.45 -5.52 -19.66
N ASN A 150 -11.80 -4.72 -20.49
CA ASN A 150 -10.86 -3.69 -20.03
C ASN A 150 -11.62 -2.57 -19.32
N LYS A 151 -10.88 -1.73 -18.59
CA LYS A 151 -11.44 -0.61 -17.85
C LYS A 151 -10.76 0.69 -18.22
N ILE A 152 -11.54 1.76 -18.22
CA ILE A 152 -11.04 3.13 -18.24
C ILE A 152 -11.40 3.75 -16.90
N PHE A 153 -10.52 4.54 -16.32
CA PHE A 153 -10.83 5.29 -15.11
C PHE A 153 -10.46 6.76 -15.28
N VAL A 154 -11.23 7.59 -14.61
CA VAL A 154 -10.98 9.03 -14.49
C VAL A 154 -10.87 9.33 -13.01
N LYS A 155 -9.73 9.82 -12.59
CA LYS A 155 -9.47 10.29 -11.24
C LYS A 155 -9.38 11.80 -11.25
N THR A 156 -10.06 12.46 -10.34
CA THR A 156 -9.97 13.91 -10.12
C THR A 156 -9.99 14.13 -8.60
N GLY A 157 -9.94 15.40 -8.17
CA GLY A 157 -10.03 15.66 -6.74
C GLY A 157 -9.67 17.05 -6.35
N TYR A 158 -9.46 17.20 -5.06
CA TYR A 158 -8.98 18.39 -4.40
C TYR A 158 -7.97 17.97 -3.33
N ASP A 159 -6.74 18.47 -3.46
CA ASP A 159 -5.68 18.30 -2.47
C ASP A 159 -5.36 19.67 -1.88
N PHE A 160 -5.15 19.74 -0.57
CA PHE A 160 -4.78 20.94 0.13
C PHE A 160 -3.58 20.66 1.04
N PHE A 161 -2.61 21.57 1.02
CA PHE A 161 -1.37 21.47 1.76
C PHE A 161 -1.15 22.76 2.55
N GLU A 162 -1.02 22.63 3.84
CA GLU A 162 -0.69 23.72 4.76
C GLU A 162 0.53 23.34 5.58
N GLN A 163 1.43 24.29 5.78
CA GLN A 163 2.61 24.11 6.62
C GLN A 163 2.97 25.44 7.27
N ARG A 164 3.34 25.41 8.54
CA ARG A 164 3.72 26.61 9.28
C ARG A 164 4.85 27.37 8.58
N GLY A 165 4.63 28.66 8.34
CA GLY A 165 5.60 29.56 7.71
C GLY A 165 5.75 29.41 6.19
N VAL A 166 4.83 28.69 5.55
CA VAL A 166 4.71 28.54 4.10
C VAL A 166 3.29 28.87 3.70
N GLU A 167 3.10 29.55 2.59
CA GLU A 167 1.77 29.79 2.04
C GLU A 167 1.12 28.46 1.62
N SER A 168 -0.16 28.26 1.92
CA SER A 168 -0.88 27.05 1.57
C SER A 168 -0.96 26.86 0.05
N VAL A 169 -1.03 25.60 -0.37
CA VAL A 169 -1.14 25.20 -1.77
C VAL A 169 -2.35 24.33 -1.96
N SER A 170 -3.22 24.67 -2.90
CA SER A 170 -4.31 23.81 -3.36
C SER A 170 -3.96 23.19 -4.72
N ASN A 171 -4.39 21.97 -4.94
CA ASN A 171 -4.18 21.22 -6.16
C ASN A 171 -5.49 20.56 -6.61
N PHE A 172 -5.75 20.60 -7.92
CA PHE A 172 -6.85 19.90 -8.58
C PHE A 172 -6.25 18.86 -9.54
N PRO A 173 -6.04 17.61 -9.09
CA PRO A 173 -5.53 16.54 -9.95
C PRO A 173 -6.60 16.11 -10.94
N LEU A 174 -6.17 15.81 -12.18
CA LEU A 174 -6.99 15.17 -13.19
C LEU A 174 -6.14 14.09 -13.87
N GLN A 175 -6.56 12.83 -13.78
CA GLN A 175 -5.90 11.71 -14.42
C GLN A 175 -6.91 10.89 -15.22
N VAL A 176 -6.49 10.41 -16.39
CA VAL A 176 -7.20 9.40 -17.16
C VAL A 176 -6.31 8.17 -17.27
N GLY A 177 -6.88 7.01 -17.05
CA GLY A 177 -6.12 5.77 -17.08
C GLY A 177 -6.88 4.63 -17.71
N TRP A 178 -6.13 3.58 -17.98
CA TRP A 178 -6.60 2.34 -18.56
C TRP A 178 -6.07 1.16 -17.76
N GLU A 179 -6.92 0.13 -17.58
CA GLU A 179 -6.58 -1.14 -16.96
C GLU A 179 -7.05 -2.29 -17.87
N GLY A 180 -6.15 -3.21 -18.17
CA GLY A 180 -6.48 -4.36 -19.01
C GLY A 180 -5.58 -5.55 -18.72
N LYS A 181 -6.00 -6.71 -19.27
CA LYS A 181 -5.27 -7.96 -19.14
C LYS A 181 -4.64 -8.36 -20.48
N ILE A 182 -3.37 -8.76 -20.42
CA ILE A 182 -2.61 -9.33 -21.54
C ILE A 182 -2.18 -10.73 -21.08
N GLY A 183 -2.94 -11.76 -21.47
CA GLY A 183 -2.79 -13.11 -20.91
C GLY A 183 -3.11 -13.12 -19.42
N GLN A 184 -2.13 -13.50 -18.59
CA GLN A 184 -2.28 -13.49 -17.13
C GLN A 184 -1.80 -12.17 -16.47
N VAL A 185 -1.14 -11.31 -17.24
CA VAL A 185 -0.59 -10.05 -16.74
C VAL A 185 -1.67 -8.98 -16.75
N THR A 186 -1.80 -8.23 -15.66
CA THR A 186 -2.64 -7.03 -15.59
C THR A 186 -1.77 -5.80 -15.73
N LEU A 187 -2.09 -4.93 -16.68
CA LEU A 187 -1.44 -3.64 -16.88
C LEU A 187 -2.42 -2.52 -16.53
N LYS A 188 -1.98 -1.58 -15.72
CA LYS A 188 -2.69 -0.34 -15.39
C LYS A 188 -1.78 0.84 -15.67
N THR A 189 -2.26 1.80 -16.44
CA THR A 189 -1.53 3.04 -16.78
C THR A 189 -2.43 4.24 -16.59
N ALA A 190 -1.86 5.37 -16.20
CA ALA A 190 -2.55 6.64 -16.13
C ALA A 190 -1.62 7.79 -16.49
N ALA A 191 -2.19 8.83 -17.07
CA ALA A 191 -1.53 10.11 -17.31
C ALA A 191 -2.49 11.23 -16.92
N GLY A 192 -1.93 12.33 -16.44
CA GLY A 192 -2.73 13.45 -15.99
C GLY A 192 -1.95 14.71 -15.73
N VAL A 193 -2.65 15.66 -15.14
CA VAL A 193 -2.12 16.95 -14.75
C VAL A 193 -2.53 17.27 -13.31
N ASP A 194 -1.66 17.99 -12.63
CA ASP A 194 -1.90 18.62 -11.35
C ASP A 194 -2.01 20.14 -11.58
N VAL A 195 -3.19 20.71 -11.35
CA VAL A 195 -3.46 22.14 -11.53
C VAL A 195 -3.44 22.80 -10.17
N PHE A 196 -2.41 23.55 -9.89
CA PHE A 196 -2.24 24.27 -8.63
C PHE A 196 -2.88 25.65 -8.69
N ASP A 197 -3.29 26.18 -7.53
CA ASP A 197 -3.85 27.53 -7.41
C ASP A 197 -2.82 28.64 -7.68
N ARG A 198 -1.57 28.47 -7.26
CA ARG A 198 -0.50 29.44 -7.34
C ARG A 198 0.83 28.94 -7.89
N LEU A 199 0.94 27.66 -8.20
CA LEU A 199 2.15 27.05 -8.78
C LEU A 199 1.90 26.64 -10.22
N PRO A 200 2.96 26.42 -11.01
CA PRO A 200 2.81 25.93 -12.38
C PRO A 200 2.10 24.56 -12.40
N THR A 201 1.26 24.36 -13.43
CA THR A 201 0.67 23.05 -13.71
C THR A 201 1.75 22.02 -13.99
N ALA A 202 1.63 20.84 -13.39
CA ALA A 202 2.58 19.75 -13.55
C ALA A 202 1.92 18.52 -14.17
N ILE A 203 2.71 17.72 -14.88
CA ILE A 203 2.28 16.44 -15.47
C ILE A 203 2.53 15.34 -14.42
N ASN A 204 1.65 14.35 -14.41
CA ASN A 204 1.85 13.13 -13.65
C ASN A 204 1.59 11.88 -14.51
N LEU A 205 2.38 10.82 -14.27
CA LEU A 205 2.31 9.55 -14.97
C LEU A 205 2.37 8.42 -13.95
N ASN A 206 1.54 7.39 -14.15
CA ASN A 206 1.55 6.18 -13.33
C ASN A 206 1.47 4.95 -14.21
N ALA A 207 2.24 3.91 -13.89
CA ALA A 207 2.11 2.60 -14.49
C ALA A 207 2.28 1.51 -13.45
N LYS A 208 1.48 0.45 -13.58
CA LYS A 208 1.57 -0.74 -12.74
C LYS A 208 1.38 -1.98 -13.59
N VAL A 209 2.23 -2.97 -13.39
CA VAL A 209 2.15 -4.29 -13.99
C VAL A 209 2.05 -5.33 -12.90
N ASP A 210 1.01 -6.14 -12.89
CA ASP A 210 0.85 -7.26 -11.96
C ASP A 210 1.04 -8.58 -12.70
N VAL A 211 2.00 -9.40 -12.24
CA VAL A 211 2.35 -10.70 -12.81
C VAL A 211 2.08 -11.79 -11.76
N PRO A 212 1.05 -12.65 -11.95
CA PRO A 212 0.84 -13.78 -11.08
C PRO A 212 1.90 -14.86 -11.37
N ILE A 213 2.82 -15.08 -10.43
CA ILE A 213 3.86 -16.11 -10.50
C ILE A 213 3.28 -17.46 -10.09
N LEU A 214 2.49 -17.50 -9.01
CA LEU A 214 1.69 -18.64 -8.62
C LEU A 214 0.22 -18.26 -8.70
N PRO A 215 -0.60 -19.02 -9.44
CA PRO A 215 -2.02 -18.73 -9.55
C PRO A 215 -2.73 -18.89 -8.21
N ALA A 216 -3.82 -18.15 -8.05
CA ALA A 216 -4.64 -18.24 -6.86
C ALA A 216 -5.19 -19.66 -6.69
N ARG A 217 -4.88 -20.28 -5.56
CA ARG A 217 -5.51 -21.53 -5.12
C ARG A 217 -6.56 -21.22 -4.07
N VAL A 218 -7.79 -21.58 -4.36
CA VAL A 218 -8.95 -21.32 -3.48
C VAL A 218 -9.42 -22.66 -2.91
N SER A 219 -9.80 -22.67 -1.63
CA SER A 219 -10.43 -23.85 -1.02
C SER A 219 -11.86 -24.04 -1.54
N PRO A 220 -12.47 -25.23 -1.35
CA PRO A 220 -13.89 -25.43 -1.66
C PRO A 220 -14.83 -24.42 -0.96
N SER A 221 -14.42 -23.87 0.19
CA SER A 221 -15.14 -22.82 0.91
C SER A 221 -14.87 -21.40 0.39
N GLY A 222 -14.24 -21.22 -0.79
CA GLY A 222 -13.95 -19.92 -1.39
C GLY A 222 -12.80 -19.15 -0.74
N GLN A 223 -12.06 -19.74 0.22
CA GLN A 223 -10.96 -19.06 0.89
C GLN A 223 -9.65 -19.21 0.12
N LEU A 224 -8.92 -18.11 -0.05
CA LEU A 224 -7.60 -18.11 -0.68
C LEU A 224 -6.61 -18.91 0.16
N ARG A 225 -5.97 -19.93 -0.45
CA ARG A 225 -4.96 -20.78 0.19
C ARG A 225 -3.55 -20.36 -0.15
N SER A 226 -3.28 -20.06 -1.41
CA SER A 226 -1.97 -19.57 -1.83
C SER A 226 -2.08 -18.72 -3.08
N LEU A 227 -1.18 -17.74 -3.20
CA LEU A 227 -1.07 -16.85 -4.35
C LEU A 227 0.30 -16.18 -4.26
N LEU A 228 1.01 -16.01 -5.39
CA LEU A 228 2.19 -15.18 -5.46
C LEU A 228 2.05 -14.24 -6.66
N VAL A 229 2.07 -12.93 -6.37
CA VAL A 229 2.06 -11.87 -7.39
C VAL A 229 3.30 -11.01 -7.20
N VAL A 230 3.95 -10.72 -8.31
CA VAL A 230 4.99 -9.69 -8.39
C VAL A 230 4.44 -8.55 -9.21
N SER A 231 4.55 -7.34 -8.69
CA SER A 231 4.12 -6.12 -9.37
C SER A 231 5.32 -5.24 -9.68
N GLY A 232 5.32 -4.56 -10.82
CA GLY A 232 6.21 -3.44 -11.11
C GLY A 232 5.42 -2.14 -11.06
N ASN A 233 5.95 -1.11 -10.41
CA ASN A 233 5.32 0.19 -10.29
C ASN A 233 6.24 1.28 -10.83
N LEU A 234 5.67 2.29 -11.45
CA LEU A 234 6.32 3.49 -11.93
C LEU A 234 5.42 4.68 -11.65
N GLU A 235 5.95 5.71 -11.03
CA GLU A 235 5.27 6.96 -10.74
C GLU A 235 6.17 8.13 -11.13
N GLN A 236 5.59 9.16 -11.73
CA GLN A 236 6.25 10.42 -12.05
C GLN A 236 5.28 11.57 -11.80
N GLY A 237 5.77 12.63 -11.17
CA GLY A 237 4.97 13.82 -10.94
C GLY A 237 5.49 14.70 -9.81
N PRO A 238 4.70 15.69 -9.40
CA PRO A 238 4.99 16.51 -8.22
C PRO A 238 5.10 15.64 -6.97
N TYR A 239 6.11 15.90 -6.15
CA TYR A 239 6.26 15.20 -4.88
C TYR A 239 5.41 15.88 -3.80
N LYS A 240 4.20 15.37 -3.61
CA LYS A 240 3.16 15.95 -2.75
C LYS A 240 3.36 15.62 -1.26
N SER A 241 4.55 15.89 -0.73
CA SER A 241 4.87 15.65 0.68
C SER A 241 4.23 16.71 1.59
N ASN A 242 4.42 18.00 1.28
CA ASN A 242 3.90 19.14 2.03
C ASN A 242 3.93 20.41 1.17
N ALA A 243 3.43 21.55 1.72
CA ALA A 243 3.37 22.83 1.00
C ALA A 243 4.75 23.32 0.54
N ARG A 244 5.79 23.22 1.39
CA ARG A 244 7.15 23.67 1.03
C ARG A 244 7.76 22.85 -0.10
N THR A 245 7.55 21.55 -0.11
CA THR A 245 8.02 20.66 -1.19
C THR A 245 7.40 21.06 -2.53
N LEU A 246 6.11 21.38 -2.53
CA LEU A 246 5.40 21.84 -3.71
C LEU A 246 5.86 23.25 -4.14
N GLU A 247 6.04 24.19 -3.21
CA GLU A 247 6.57 25.52 -3.47
C GLU A 247 7.97 25.48 -4.12
N ASN A 248 8.81 24.53 -3.68
CA ASN A 248 10.11 24.27 -4.30
C ASN A 248 10.01 23.49 -5.61
N GLN A 249 8.79 23.19 -6.09
CA GLN A 249 8.51 22.49 -7.34
C GLN A 249 9.27 21.16 -7.45
N ILE A 250 9.36 20.43 -6.33
CA ILE A 250 10.01 19.13 -6.32
C ILE A 250 9.17 18.11 -7.07
N THR A 251 9.79 17.48 -8.07
CA THR A 251 9.23 16.38 -8.83
C THR A 251 10.07 15.13 -8.67
N SER A 252 9.44 13.97 -8.79
CA SER A 252 10.14 12.70 -8.65
C SER A 252 9.76 11.70 -9.75
N TRP A 253 10.72 10.82 -10.06
CA TRP A 253 10.50 9.54 -10.69
C TRP A 253 10.72 8.46 -9.64
N ARG A 254 9.70 7.65 -9.38
CA ARG A 254 9.76 6.57 -8.39
C ARG A 254 9.32 5.27 -9.05
N PHE A 255 10.11 4.22 -8.89
CA PHE A 255 9.82 2.92 -9.48
C PHE A 255 10.32 1.79 -8.61
N GLY A 256 9.76 0.61 -8.79
CA GLY A 256 10.23 -0.58 -8.11
C GLY A 256 9.20 -1.70 -8.04
N PRO A 257 9.65 -2.90 -7.62
CA PRO A 257 8.80 -4.05 -7.48
C PRO A 257 8.07 -4.10 -6.14
N ASP A 258 6.87 -4.71 -6.17
CA ASP A 258 6.18 -5.26 -5.00
C ASP A 258 6.10 -6.77 -5.13
N LEU A 259 6.12 -7.45 -4.00
CA LEU A 259 5.85 -8.88 -3.90
C LEU A 259 4.69 -9.07 -2.91
N TYR A 260 3.65 -9.76 -3.35
CA TYR A 260 2.61 -10.26 -2.46
C TYR A 260 2.57 -11.79 -2.52
N TRP A 261 2.78 -12.44 -1.38
CA TRP A 261 2.76 -13.89 -1.25
C TRP A 261 1.79 -14.32 -0.15
N GLN A 262 0.66 -14.92 -0.55
CA GLN A 262 -0.16 -15.72 0.35
C GLN A 262 0.48 -17.10 0.47
N ILE A 263 1.19 -17.36 1.56
CA ILE A 263 1.95 -18.59 1.80
C ILE A 263 1.00 -19.75 2.10
N ASP A 264 0.07 -19.50 3.00
CA ASP A 264 -1.03 -20.39 3.36
C ASP A 264 -2.29 -19.58 3.69
N ARG A 265 -3.37 -20.23 4.14
CA ARG A 265 -4.64 -19.58 4.47
C ARG A 265 -4.52 -18.42 5.46
N ASN A 266 -3.57 -18.51 6.37
CA ASN A 266 -3.45 -17.59 7.50
C ASN A 266 -2.17 -16.75 7.46
N THR A 267 -1.21 -17.08 6.59
CA THR A 267 0.11 -16.44 6.55
C THR A 267 0.32 -15.75 5.22
N SER A 268 0.67 -14.48 5.26
CA SER A 268 1.01 -13.69 4.08
C SER A 268 2.28 -12.88 4.29
N LEU A 269 3.02 -12.67 3.21
CA LEU A 269 4.17 -11.78 3.12
C LEU A 269 3.88 -10.71 2.07
N PHE A 270 4.10 -9.48 2.43
CA PHE A 270 4.20 -8.36 1.50
C PHE A 270 5.60 -7.77 1.59
N SER A 271 6.18 -7.40 0.45
CA SER A 271 7.45 -6.68 0.41
C SER A 271 7.45 -5.70 -0.76
N SER A 272 8.02 -4.53 -0.57
CA SER A 272 8.17 -3.51 -1.62
C SER A 272 9.57 -2.91 -1.61
N LEU A 273 10.03 -2.54 -2.79
CA LEU A 273 11.21 -1.71 -3.01
C LEU A 273 10.78 -0.52 -3.88
N ARG A 274 11.20 0.68 -3.51
CA ARG A 274 11.07 1.89 -4.32
C ARG A 274 12.44 2.54 -4.47
N LEU A 275 12.74 2.89 -5.70
CA LEU A 275 13.89 3.70 -6.07
C LEU A 275 13.37 5.03 -6.59
N GLY A 276 13.85 6.14 -6.07
CA GLY A 276 13.40 7.48 -6.42
C GLY A 276 14.54 8.35 -6.91
N ASN A 277 14.25 9.20 -7.91
CA ASN A 277 15.13 10.27 -8.34
C ASN A 277 14.34 11.58 -8.38
N TYR A 278 14.91 12.63 -7.82
CA TYR A 278 14.29 13.92 -7.64
C TYR A 278 14.97 14.98 -8.50
N ASN A 279 14.22 16.00 -8.93
CA ASN A 279 14.75 17.08 -9.78
C ASN A 279 15.78 17.98 -9.06
N ASP A 280 15.83 17.97 -7.71
CA ASP A 280 16.88 18.61 -6.90
C ASP A 280 18.20 17.80 -6.87
N GLY A 281 18.26 16.69 -7.60
CA GLY A 281 19.40 15.81 -7.72
C GLY A 281 19.59 14.85 -6.54
N ASN A 282 18.60 14.67 -5.69
CA ASN A 282 18.61 13.64 -4.65
C ASN A 282 18.13 12.31 -5.21
N SER A 283 18.50 11.20 -4.55
CA SER A 283 17.98 9.88 -4.84
C SER A 283 17.53 9.17 -3.58
N GLU A 284 16.59 8.25 -3.73
CA GLU A 284 15.88 7.55 -2.67
C GLU A 284 15.97 6.03 -2.86
N VAL A 285 16.17 5.32 -1.76
CA VAL A 285 15.91 3.89 -1.66
C VAL A 285 14.98 3.65 -0.49
N GLN A 286 13.81 3.11 -0.75
CA GLN A 286 12.83 2.78 0.28
C GLN A 286 12.47 1.30 0.20
N THR A 287 12.41 0.62 1.34
CA THR A 287 11.96 -0.77 1.41
C THR A 287 10.90 -0.93 2.49
N PHE A 288 9.97 -1.82 2.26
CA PHE A 288 9.03 -2.25 3.27
C PHE A 288 8.79 -3.74 3.18
N SER A 289 8.68 -4.42 4.32
CA SER A 289 8.30 -5.82 4.41
C SER A 289 7.38 -6.06 5.59
N ARG A 290 6.35 -6.86 5.37
CA ARG A 290 5.36 -7.25 6.36
C ARG A 290 5.09 -8.74 6.26
N LEU A 291 5.36 -9.47 7.33
CA LEU A 291 4.94 -10.85 7.51
C LEU A 291 3.78 -10.89 8.49
N GLU A 292 2.62 -11.38 8.05
CA GLU A 292 1.42 -11.45 8.88
C GLU A 292 0.95 -12.89 9.05
N ARG A 293 0.48 -13.22 10.27
CA ARG A 293 -0.22 -14.47 10.57
C ARG A 293 -1.55 -14.19 11.27
N LYS A 294 -2.63 -14.72 10.70
CA LYS A 294 -3.99 -14.63 11.25
C LYS A 294 -4.26 -15.80 12.21
N LEU A 295 -4.86 -15.48 13.35
CA LEU A 295 -5.23 -16.38 14.43
C LEU A 295 -6.71 -16.12 14.79
N GLY A 296 -7.63 -16.61 13.96
CA GLY A 296 -9.05 -16.28 14.07
C GLY A 296 -9.33 -14.82 13.79
N GLN A 297 -9.86 -14.09 14.75
CA GLN A 297 -10.11 -12.64 14.66
C GLN A 297 -8.86 -11.80 14.97
N PHE A 298 -7.81 -12.41 15.50
CA PHE A 298 -6.55 -11.73 15.76
C PHE A 298 -5.56 -11.95 14.63
N SER A 299 -4.64 -11.03 14.47
CA SER A 299 -3.46 -11.21 13.64
C SER A 299 -2.22 -10.67 14.34
N LEU A 300 -1.09 -11.31 14.06
CA LEU A 300 0.24 -10.86 14.46
C LEU A 300 1.01 -10.54 13.19
N ALA A 301 1.74 -9.43 13.17
CA ALA A 301 2.62 -9.12 12.07
C ALA A 301 3.96 -8.57 12.56
N ALA A 302 5.00 -8.82 11.77
CA ALA A 302 6.30 -8.17 11.89
C ALA A 302 6.49 -7.26 10.68
N ASN A 303 6.86 -6.01 10.94
CA ASN A 303 7.10 -5.00 9.91
C ASN A 303 8.55 -4.54 9.97
N LEU A 304 9.13 -4.32 8.79
CA LEU A 304 10.45 -3.74 8.61
C LEU A 304 10.34 -2.68 7.52
N PHE A 305 10.75 -1.46 7.84
CA PHE A 305 10.78 -0.34 6.91
C PHE A 305 12.17 0.28 6.93
N THR A 306 12.74 0.55 5.75
CA THR A 306 13.96 1.33 5.61
C THR A 306 13.75 2.45 4.60
N TRP A 307 14.35 3.60 4.85
CA TRP A 307 14.28 4.74 3.96
C TRP A 307 15.61 5.49 3.99
N SER A 308 16.22 5.64 2.85
CA SER A 308 17.52 6.24 2.72
C SER A 308 17.55 7.17 1.52
N TYR A 309 18.10 8.36 1.73
CA TYR A 309 18.39 9.33 0.69
C TYR A 309 19.90 9.56 0.59
N ASP A 310 20.37 9.96 -0.59
CA ASP A 310 21.78 10.34 -0.77
C ASP A 310 22.14 11.58 0.06
N ARG A 311 21.19 12.50 0.23
CA ARG A 311 21.38 13.77 0.96
C ARG A 311 20.18 14.10 1.83
N ASP A 312 20.44 14.65 3.00
CA ASP A 312 19.42 15.28 3.84
C ASP A 312 19.12 16.69 3.30
N LEU A 313 18.00 16.85 2.60
CA LEU A 313 17.55 18.10 2.01
C LEU A 313 16.28 18.65 2.65
N GLU A 314 15.90 18.17 3.85
CA GLU A 314 14.68 18.59 4.51
C GLU A 314 14.60 20.12 4.68
N ARG A 315 15.72 20.78 5.03
CA ARG A 315 15.75 22.22 5.22
C ARG A 315 15.69 23.02 3.91
N THR A 316 16.18 22.47 2.82
CA THR A 316 16.25 23.16 1.51
C THR A 316 15.10 22.81 0.60
N SER A 317 14.82 21.55 0.43
CA SER A 317 13.77 21.06 -0.49
C SER A 317 12.42 20.85 0.21
N GLY A 318 12.40 20.82 1.54
CA GLY A 318 11.18 20.80 2.35
C GLY A 318 10.59 19.41 2.61
N TYR A 319 11.17 18.34 2.08
CA TYR A 319 10.70 16.97 2.35
C TYR A 319 11.67 16.21 3.27
N PHE A 320 11.10 15.36 4.10
CA PHE A 320 11.89 14.47 4.96
C PHE A 320 12.75 13.54 4.11
N SER A 321 14.06 13.68 4.20
CA SER A 321 15.04 12.97 3.38
C SER A 321 16.20 12.41 4.21
N PRO A 322 15.90 11.51 5.16
CA PRO A 322 16.91 10.97 6.05
C PRO A 322 17.92 10.11 5.27
N PRO A 323 19.24 10.23 5.56
CA PRO A 323 20.23 9.35 4.96
C PRO A 323 20.17 7.93 5.52
N ASP A 324 19.58 7.75 6.69
CA ASP A 324 19.53 6.49 7.43
C ASP A 324 18.27 6.47 8.32
N PHE A 325 17.19 5.89 7.81
CA PHE A 325 15.97 5.71 8.57
C PHE A 325 15.53 4.26 8.55
N LEU A 326 15.35 3.68 9.72
CA LEU A 326 14.94 2.29 9.92
C LEU A 326 13.80 2.26 10.95
N VAL A 327 12.71 1.57 10.63
CA VAL A 327 11.66 1.24 11.59
C VAL A 327 11.43 -0.26 11.57
N TYR A 328 11.38 -0.89 12.73
CA TYR A 328 10.92 -2.25 12.88
C TYR A 328 9.96 -2.34 14.06
N ASN A 329 8.88 -3.08 13.85
CA ASN A 329 7.85 -3.24 14.87
C ASN A 329 7.10 -4.57 14.74
N ALA A 330 6.47 -4.95 15.85
CA ALA A 330 5.49 -6.00 15.91
C ALA A 330 4.09 -5.38 15.99
N GLU A 331 3.16 -5.92 15.24
CA GLU A 331 1.76 -5.54 15.27
C GLU A 331 0.91 -6.63 15.88
N VAL A 332 -0.01 -6.24 16.72
CA VAL A 332 -1.15 -7.04 17.15
C VAL A 332 -2.41 -6.35 16.65
N ALA A 333 -3.27 -7.08 15.95
CA ALA A 333 -4.54 -6.54 15.50
C ALA A 333 -5.69 -7.50 15.83
N TRP A 334 -6.85 -6.91 16.06
CA TRP A 334 -8.14 -7.57 16.12
C TRP A 334 -9.01 -7.09 14.97
N GLU A 335 -9.70 -8.00 14.30
CA GLU A 335 -10.64 -7.69 13.23
C GLU A 335 -11.88 -8.56 13.37
N GLY A 336 -13.05 -7.93 13.43
CA GLY A 336 -14.31 -8.62 13.62
C GLY A 336 -15.53 -7.83 13.19
N ASP A 337 -16.64 -8.55 12.99
CA ASP A 337 -17.95 -7.98 12.73
C ASP A 337 -18.57 -7.55 14.06
N ILE A 338 -18.72 -6.24 14.28
CA ILE A 338 -19.42 -5.67 15.45
C ILE A 338 -20.93 -5.80 15.23
N ALA A 339 -21.37 -5.64 13.97
CA ALA A 339 -22.73 -5.84 13.53
C ALA A 339 -22.73 -6.41 12.10
N LYS A 340 -23.86 -6.90 11.59
CA LYS A 340 -23.97 -7.44 10.22
C LYS A 340 -23.54 -6.44 9.13
N PHE A 341 -23.67 -5.14 9.42
CA PHE A 341 -23.32 -4.06 8.51
C PHE A 341 -22.01 -3.34 8.89
N LEU A 342 -21.40 -3.68 10.04
CA LEU A 342 -20.25 -2.97 10.59
C LEU A 342 -19.14 -3.95 10.94
N ARG A 343 -17.99 -3.84 10.27
CA ARG A 343 -16.76 -4.58 10.55
C ARG A 343 -15.68 -3.60 10.96
N CYS A 344 -14.98 -3.87 12.04
CA CYS A 344 -13.88 -3.02 12.50
C CYS A 344 -12.58 -3.82 12.68
N ARG A 345 -11.47 -3.12 12.48
CA ARG A 345 -10.12 -3.56 12.80
C ARG A 345 -9.50 -2.55 13.77
N LEU A 346 -8.87 -3.06 14.82
CA LEU A 346 -8.05 -2.31 15.77
C LEU A 346 -6.64 -2.89 15.71
N ALA A 347 -5.62 -2.05 15.60
CA ALA A 347 -4.24 -2.49 15.54
C ALA A 347 -3.34 -1.61 16.42
N ALA A 348 -2.36 -2.23 17.05
CA ALA A 348 -1.28 -1.58 17.76
C ALA A 348 0.06 -2.11 17.23
N ASN A 349 0.90 -1.21 16.76
CA ASN A 349 2.27 -1.48 16.36
C ASN A 349 3.19 -0.96 17.45
N LEU A 350 4.08 -1.80 17.96
CA LEU A 350 5.06 -1.46 18.98
C LEU A 350 6.44 -1.82 18.46
N GLY A 351 7.34 -0.85 18.46
CA GLY A 351 8.66 -1.06 17.89
C GLY A 351 9.65 0.04 18.17
N ARG A 352 10.67 0.08 17.35
CA ARG A 352 11.74 1.07 17.41
C ARG A 352 12.01 1.66 16.03
N GLN A 353 12.48 2.89 16.04
CA GLN A 353 13.04 3.57 14.89
C GLN A 353 14.50 3.91 15.14
N ARG A 354 15.27 3.99 14.06
CA ARG A 354 16.62 4.57 14.04
C ARG A 354 16.63 5.73 13.05
N LEU A 355 17.10 6.88 13.48
CA LEU A 355 17.29 8.04 12.63
C LEU A 355 18.67 8.66 12.97
N LYS A 356 19.52 8.87 11.98
CA LYS A 356 20.89 9.42 12.16
C LYS A 356 21.70 8.70 13.24
N GLY A 357 21.55 7.37 13.33
CA GLY A 357 22.25 6.51 14.28
C GLY A 357 21.58 6.38 15.66
N GLU A 358 20.64 7.24 16.01
CA GLU A 358 19.95 7.23 17.30
C GLU A 358 18.69 6.34 17.26
N PHE A 359 18.49 5.54 18.32
CA PHE A 359 17.32 4.67 18.45
C PHE A 359 16.28 5.22 19.40
N ASP A 360 15.00 5.15 18.98
CA ASP A 360 13.86 5.53 19.79
C ASP A 360 12.66 4.60 19.60
N ASN A 361 11.64 4.78 20.43
CA ASN A 361 10.40 4.03 20.29
C ASN A 361 9.61 4.53 19.06
N ALA A 362 8.98 3.58 18.38
CA ALA A 362 8.11 3.85 17.24
C ALA A 362 6.81 3.05 17.43
N ASN A 363 5.76 3.74 17.88
CA ASN A 363 4.47 3.12 18.14
C ASN A 363 3.41 3.75 17.23
N THR A 364 2.50 2.92 16.73
CA THR A 364 1.35 3.38 15.94
C THR A 364 0.10 2.65 16.39
N TYR A 365 -0.97 3.39 16.57
CA TYR A 365 -2.28 2.87 16.92
C TYR A 365 -3.25 3.20 15.80
N GLN A 366 -4.05 2.22 15.39
CA GLN A 366 -4.92 2.33 14.25
C GLN A 366 -6.29 1.73 14.55
N THR A 367 -7.31 2.40 14.06
CA THR A 367 -8.66 1.84 13.97
C THR A 367 -9.18 2.05 12.57
N ARG A 368 -9.89 1.07 12.05
CA ARG A 368 -10.60 1.17 10.77
C ARG A 368 -11.89 0.41 10.85
N CYS A 369 -12.97 1.03 10.40
CA CYS A 369 -14.28 0.43 10.34
C CYS A 369 -14.84 0.52 8.92
N THR A 370 -15.43 -0.59 8.46
CA THR A 370 -16.15 -0.70 7.19
C THR A 370 -17.63 -0.81 7.47
N VAL A 371 -18.42 0.08 6.89
CA VAL A 371 -19.89 0.10 6.99
C VAL A 371 -20.47 -0.29 5.64
N LYS A 372 -21.28 -1.34 5.59
CA LYS A 372 -22.08 -1.73 4.42
C LYS A 372 -23.43 -1.04 4.51
N LEU A 373 -23.59 0.06 3.78
CA LEU A 373 -24.83 0.83 3.75
C LEU A 373 -25.90 0.15 2.90
N SER A 374 -25.48 -0.51 1.82
CA SER A 374 -26.33 -1.33 0.95
C SER A 374 -25.45 -2.38 0.22
N PRO A 375 -26.04 -3.31 -0.56
CA PRO A 375 -25.25 -4.24 -1.39
C PRO A 375 -24.26 -3.53 -2.33
N ASN A 376 -24.58 -2.31 -2.74
CA ASN A 376 -23.80 -1.54 -3.72
C ASN A 376 -23.04 -0.36 -3.10
N ILE A 377 -23.22 -0.04 -1.81
CA ILE A 377 -22.61 1.11 -1.15
C ILE A 377 -21.88 0.64 0.10
N GLU A 378 -20.57 0.91 0.13
CA GLU A 378 -19.69 0.60 1.25
C GLU A 378 -18.87 1.84 1.60
N ALA A 379 -18.75 2.13 2.88
CA ALA A 379 -17.92 3.22 3.40
C ALA A 379 -16.89 2.68 4.39
N ASP A 380 -15.64 3.07 4.23
CA ASP A 380 -14.56 2.82 5.17
C ASP A 380 -14.21 4.13 5.89
N LEU A 381 -13.92 4.05 7.19
CA LEU A 381 -13.37 5.14 7.98
C LEU A 381 -12.24 4.60 8.85
N GLY A 382 -11.10 5.26 8.81
CA GLY A 382 -9.91 4.89 9.57
C GLY A 382 -9.33 6.09 10.31
N TYR A 383 -8.73 5.84 11.45
CA TYR A 383 -7.95 6.80 12.20
C TYR A 383 -6.66 6.15 12.66
N SER A 384 -5.54 6.84 12.51
CA SER A 384 -4.25 6.42 13.03
C SER A 384 -3.55 7.53 13.80
N PHE A 385 -2.75 7.12 14.78
CA PHE A 385 -1.85 7.98 15.53
C PHE A 385 -0.47 7.34 15.55
N SER A 386 0.58 8.14 15.29
CA SER A 386 1.97 7.69 15.32
C SER A 386 2.83 8.65 16.14
N ASN A 387 3.71 8.13 16.99
CA ASN A 387 4.68 8.89 17.77
C ASN A 387 6.13 8.70 17.28
N VAL A 388 6.34 8.68 16.00
CA VAL A 388 7.69 8.60 15.42
C VAL A 388 8.44 9.91 15.71
N ARG A 389 9.68 9.82 16.20
CA ARG A 389 10.49 10.98 16.64
C ARG A 389 11.11 11.72 15.44
N ASN A 390 11.19 13.04 15.55
CA ASN A 390 12.05 13.88 14.73
C ASN A 390 13.25 14.36 15.55
N GLN A 391 14.47 13.94 15.17
CA GLN A 391 15.69 14.31 15.89
C GLN A 391 16.20 15.72 15.59
N ASP A 392 15.77 16.33 14.48
CA ASP A 392 16.30 17.63 14.06
C ASP A 392 15.93 18.78 15.01
N THR A 393 14.83 18.64 15.76
CA THR A 393 14.39 19.65 16.72
C THR A 393 14.86 19.42 18.14
N GLY A 394 15.42 18.24 18.46
CA GLY A 394 15.73 17.84 19.83
C GLY A 394 14.49 17.74 20.74
N GLU A 395 13.31 18.01 20.21
CA GLU A 395 12.05 17.94 20.91
C GLU A 395 11.48 16.52 20.90
N SER A 396 10.68 16.24 21.92
CA SER A 396 10.03 14.95 22.11
C SER A 396 9.13 14.60 20.93
N ALA A 397 9.07 13.34 20.66
CA ALA A 397 8.11 12.58 19.88
C ALA A 397 7.29 13.36 18.84
N TYR A 398 7.45 12.98 17.60
CA TYR A 398 6.49 13.27 16.54
C TYR A 398 5.10 12.76 16.95
N GLY A 399 4.10 13.62 16.85
CA GLY A 399 2.70 13.29 17.02
C GLY A 399 1.98 13.52 15.71
N GLY A 400 1.82 12.47 14.90
CA GLY A 400 1.07 12.52 13.65
C GLY A 400 -0.28 11.82 13.78
N ASN A 401 -1.31 12.44 13.22
CA ASN A 401 -2.65 11.88 13.13
C ASN A 401 -3.08 11.79 11.68
N SER A 402 -3.73 10.70 11.31
CA SER A 402 -4.32 10.53 10.00
C SER A 402 -5.76 10.05 10.13
N LEU A 403 -6.67 10.75 9.48
CA LEU A 403 -8.06 10.33 9.28
C LEU A 403 -8.20 9.92 7.81
N THR A 404 -8.55 8.67 7.57
CA THR A 404 -8.75 8.13 6.22
C THR A 404 -10.19 7.71 6.02
N GLY A 405 -10.67 7.78 4.79
CA GLY A 405 -12.00 7.33 4.43
C GLY A 405 -12.04 6.84 2.99
N GLN A 406 -12.97 5.96 2.68
CA GLN A 406 -13.26 5.57 1.31
C GLN A 406 -14.76 5.32 1.17
N LEU A 407 -15.37 5.93 0.18
CA LEU A 407 -16.76 5.63 -0.21
C LEU A 407 -16.72 4.90 -1.55
N ARG A 408 -17.36 3.73 -1.60
CA ARG A 408 -17.52 2.93 -2.84
C ARG A 408 -18.96 2.78 -3.19
N VAL A 409 -19.27 3.12 -4.44
CA VAL A 409 -20.59 2.94 -5.05
C VAL A 409 -20.40 2.08 -6.29
N LYS A 410 -21.15 0.95 -6.40
CA LYS A 410 -21.17 0.04 -7.56
C LYS A 410 -22.48 0.20 -8.30
N PHE A 411 -22.44 0.10 -9.63
CA PHE A 411 -23.59 0.22 -10.53
C PHE A 411 -23.85 -1.07 -11.29
#